data_e0f572afcdae7edab2d6c7279df364dc
#
_entry.id   e0f572afcdae7edab2d6c7279df364dc
#
_cell.length_a   1.000
_cell.length_b   1.000
_cell.length_c   1.000
_cell.angle_alpha   90.00
_cell.angle_beta   90.00
_cell.angle_gamma   90.00
#
_symmetry.space_group_name_H-M   'P 1'
#
loop_
_entity.id
_entity.type
_entity.pdbx_description
1 polymer ?
#
loop_
_entity_poly.entity_id
_entity_poly.type
_entity_poly.pdbx_seq_one_letter_code
_entity_poly.pdbx_strand_id
1 'polypeptide(L)'
;MYHPYAMAHVELREMAFQMRSAELRNYGQDVLKRDPKRVAAAEVLDLMAYLVECDFVGAEAKVDTIKFRFKNTSDEAYVDAATSLAMSHINFAFGRFKELDISIDYFLANNRALPKLEKGEFLDILRILAQKSMILDQFDRLESIYKEMIEYEIEDQSPNLLYLVNSVHAMVLMSHGEFIKANEVARRNLEIAKQHGYIGLMAPIDSMYVMARAALAGAKNKEALEIFDQIKEMATKYSQWPWYFMADGYSSREHALKNEMTEALAIVREEREKLAAFNFKHDLNFIPDINELYVRHLIKDIERMQTLLDRVPNLIMVQQMRALTEEWRGVQKIDWYEKLPDRTPREKIYKLVALAEFYIDKESVAVDYMFQALQIAEVTGQVEFILRQYRLFDIIQKAIAKKPTVFLEYMGTRIAERINQNNEKNRKGLPVPLTNRELEVVRHLSTGIPISAISSSLHVSMNTMKTHL
;
A
#
# COMPACT_ATOMS: atom_id res chain seq x y z
N MET A 1 26.35 33.24 0.89
CA MET A 1 25.13 33.70 0.21
C MET A 1 24.03 32.82 0.72
N TYR A 2 23.05 33.35 1.45
CA TYR A 2 21.96 32.51 1.98
C TYR A 2 21.11 32.02 0.83
N HIS A 3 21.01 30.69 0.67
CA HIS A 3 20.07 30.09 -0.26
C HIS A 3 18.65 30.42 0.17
N PRO A 4 17.73 30.74 -0.72
CA PRO A 4 16.39 31.16 -0.38
C PRO A 4 15.51 30.07 0.25
N TYR A 5 15.89 28.79 0.20
CA TYR A 5 15.10 27.71 0.73
C TYR A 5 15.60 27.27 2.12
N ALA A 6 14.70 27.25 3.10
CA ALA A 6 15.02 26.91 4.47
C ALA A 6 15.60 25.49 4.65
N MET A 7 15.26 24.58 3.74
CA MET A 7 15.75 23.19 3.74
C MET A 7 17.14 23.03 3.10
N ALA A 8 17.71 24.10 2.57
CA ALA A 8 18.98 24.12 1.86
C ALA A 8 20.20 23.77 2.71
N HIS A 9 20.15 24.09 3.98
CA HIS A 9 21.20 23.74 4.92
C HIS A 9 20.95 22.36 5.53
N VAL A 10 21.97 21.52 5.54
CA VAL A 10 21.91 20.20 6.20
C VAL A 10 21.36 20.31 7.63
N GLU A 11 21.79 21.34 8.38
CA GLU A 11 21.31 21.60 9.74
C GLU A 11 19.82 21.94 9.82
N LEU A 12 19.30 22.77 8.93
CA LEU A 12 17.87 23.12 8.90
C LEU A 12 17.01 21.92 8.53
N ARG A 13 17.50 21.10 7.63
CA ARG A 13 16.84 19.86 7.22
C ARG A 13 16.80 18.85 8.37
N GLU A 14 17.90 18.68 9.08
CA GLU A 14 17.96 17.87 10.30
C GLU A 14 16.98 18.38 11.39
N MET A 15 16.92 19.70 11.60
CA MET A 15 15.94 20.29 12.52
C MET A 15 14.50 19.98 12.11
N ALA A 16 14.19 20.05 10.81
CA ALA A 16 12.88 19.73 10.27
C ALA A 16 12.53 18.24 10.46
N PHE A 17 13.46 17.34 10.17
CA PHE A 17 13.26 15.90 10.31
C PHE A 17 13.11 15.45 11.77
N GLN A 18 13.66 16.22 12.71
CA GLN A 18 13.59 15.98 14.15
C GLN A 18 12.45 16.76 14.86
N MET A 19 11.58 17.44 14.13
CA MET A 19 10.51 18.31 14.67
C MET A 19 11.02 19.44 15.60
N ARG A 20 12.17 20.01 15.33
CA ARG A 20 12.77 21.09 16.12
C ARG A 20 12.22 22.46 15.66
N SER A 21 10.91 22.62 15.70
CA SER A 21 10.19 23.79 15.19
C SER A 21 10.59 25.11 15.86
N ALA A 22 10.81 25.08 17.18
CA ALA A 22 11.25 26.26 17.93
C ALA A 22 12.62 26.76 17.43
N GLU A 23 13.51 25.84 17.07
CA GLU A 23 14.84 26.22 16.55
C GLU A 23 14.76 26.79 15.12
N LEU A 24 13.84 26.26 14.29
CA LEU A 24 13.54 26.84 12.98
C LEU A 24 13.04 28.28 13.08
N ARG A 25 12.11 28.54 14.02
CA ARG A 25 11.62 29.89 14.29
C ARG A 25 12.72 30.83 14.81
N ASN A 26 13.52 30.35 15.76
CA ASN A 26 14.66 31.11 16.28
C ASN A 26 15.65 31.46 15.20
N TYR A 27 15.98 30.50 14.31
CA TYR A 27 16.84 30.77 13.18
C TYR A 27 16.26 31.84 12.24
N GLY A 28 14.95 31.82 11.98
CA GLY A 28 14.26 32.86 11.23
C GLY A 28 14.38 34.26 11.88
N GLN A 29 14.25 34.35 13.20
CA GLN A 29 14.44 35.60 13.94
C GLN A 29 15.89 36.08 13.87
N ASP A 30 16.87 35.19 13.94
CA ASP A 30 18.28 35.55 13.81
C ASP A 30 18.64 35.99 12.38
N VAL A 31 18.01 35.45 11.36
CA VAL A 31 18.10 35.94 9.98
C VAL A 31 17.64 37.39 9.90
N LEU A 32 16.50 37.74 10.51
CA LEU A 32 15.98 39.13 10.54
C LEU A 32 16.86 40.09 11.31
N LYS A 33 17.46 39.64 12.43
CA LYS A 33 18.40 40.47 13.20
C LYS A 33 19.64 40.84 12.39
N ARG A 34 20.13 39.92 11.56
CA ARG A 34 21.32 40.11 10.71
C ARG A 34 21.01 40.91 9.47
N ASP A 35 19.85 40.70 8.86
CA ASP A 35 19.40 41.39 7.66
C ASP A 35 17.89 41.61 7.70
N PRO A 36 17.43 42.80 8.15
CA PRO A 36 15.99 43.13 8.26
C PRO A 36 15.22 43.07 6.93
N LYS A 37 15.89 42.99 5.79
CA LYS A 37 15.25 42.89 4.47
C LYS A 37 14.80 41.45 4.16
N ARG A 38 15.25 40.44 4.90
CA ARG A 38 14.96 39.02 4.65
C ARG A 38 13.65 38.55 5.34
N VAL A 39 12.62 39.36 5.26
CA VAL A 39 11.33 39.06 5.87
C VAL A 39 10.71 37.80 5.26
N ALA A 40 10.80 37.63 3.92
CA ALA A 40 10.26 36.46 3.25
C ALA A 40 10.90 35.15 3.74
N ALA A 41 12.23 35.13 3.93
CA ALA A 41 12.93 33.94 4.44
C ALA A 41 12.49 33.58 5.86
N ALA A 42 12.32 34.57 6.74
CA ALA A 42 11.84 34.32 8.10
C ALA A 42 10.39 33.81 8.14
N GLU A 43 9.50 34.34 7.30
CA GLU A 43 8.12 33.88 7.17
C GLU A 43 8.03 32.46 6.62
N VAL A 44 8.91 32.09 5.66
CA VAL A 44 9.00 30.72 5.14
C VAL A 44 9.51 29.75 6.21
N LEU A 45 10.49 30.15 7.02
CA LEU A 45 10.95 29.33 8.16
C LEU A 45 9.86 29.11 9.21
N ASP A 46 9.05 30.13 9.48
CA ASP A 46 7.89 29.99 10.36
C ASP A 46 6.83 29.05 9.74
N LEU A 47 6.57 29.14 8.43
CA LEU A 47 5.71 28.19 7.72
C LEU A 47 6.24 26.75 7.84
N MET A 48 7.54 26.54 7.65
CA MET A 48 8.15 25.21 7.83
C MET A 48 8.01 24.71 9.27
N ALA A 49 8.05 25.58 10.26
CA ALA A 49 7.82 25.19 11.64
C ALA A 49 6.39 24.65 11.87
N TYR A 50 5.36 25.25 11.27
CA TYR A 50 3.98 24.70 11.30
C TYR A 50 3.91 23.31 10.66
N LEU A 51 4.55 23.12 9.49
CA LEU A 51 4.59 21.79 8.84
C LEU A 51 5.26 20.75 9.71
N VAL A 52 6.39 21.11 10.30
CA VAL A 52 7.17 20.22 11.18
C VAL A 52 6.37 19.82 12.41
N GLU A 53 5.55 20.74 12.97
CA GLU A 53 4.61 20.48 14.05
C GLU A 53 3.41 19.61 13.62
N CYS A 54 3.28 19.36 12.32
CA CYS A 54 2.11 18.72 11.70
C CYS A 54 0.79 19.51 11.96
N ASP A 55 0.90 20.82 12.21
CA ASP A 55 -0.23 21.75 12.24
C ASP A 55 -0.55 22.20 10.80
N PHE A 56 -1.13 21.27 10.02
CA PHE A 56 -1.44 21.53 8.62
C PHE A 56 -2.53 22.58 8.41
N VAL A 57 -3.43 22.77 9.37
CA VAL A 57 -4.44 23.82 9.31
C VAL A 57 -3.80 25.20 9.51
N GLY A 58 -2.94 25.33 10.50
CA GLY A 58 -2.15 26.54 10.73
C GLY A 58 -1.20 26.84 9.57
N ALA A 59 -0.56 25.81 9.01
CA ALA A 59 0.30 25.95 7.85
C ALA A 59 -0.46 26.46 6.61
N GLU A 60 -1.65 25.92 6.32
CA GLU A 60 -2.51 26.35 5.19
C GLU A 60 -2.91 27.84 5.33
N ALA A 61 -3.37 28.26 6.51
CA ALA A 61 -3.67 29.65 6.78
C ALA A 61 -2.44 30.58 6.67
N LYS A 62 -1.27 30.07 7.06
CA LYS A 62 0.00 30.79 6.91
C LYS A 62 0.39 30.95 5.45
N VAL A 63 0.21 29.93 4.61
CA VAL A 63 0.45 30.00 3.15
C VAL A 63 -0.32 31.17 2.54
N ASP A 64 -1.63 31.27 2.81
CA ASP A 64 -2.46 32.35 2.26
C ASP A 64 -1.97 33.73 2.70
N THR A 65 -1.59 33.85 3.96
CA THR A 65 -1.07 35.12 4.53
C THR A 65 0.23 35.54 3.86
N ILE A 66 1.19 34.61 3.69
CA ILE A 66 2.50 34.89 3.09
C ILE A 66 2.31 35.24 1.61
N LYS A 67 1.54 34.46 0.86
CA LYS A 67 1.27 34.75 -0.56
C LYS A 67 0.65 36.12 -0.77
N PHE A 68 -0.31 36.50 0.04
CA PHE A 68 -0.92 37.82 -0.03
C PHE A 68 0.08 38.94 0.26
N ARG A 69 0.93 38.76 1.28
CA ARG A 69 1.92 39.78 1.72
C ARG A 69 3.00 40.03 0.67
N PHE A 70 3.46 38.97 -0.02
CA PHE A 70 4.59 39.08 -0.95
C PHE A 70 4.17 39.17 -2.42
N LYS A 71 2.88 39.26 -2.70
CA LYS A 71 2.36 39.44 -4.05
C LYS A 71 2.91 40.72 -4.68
N ASN A 72 3.40 40.63 -5.91
CA ASN A 72 4.04 41.71 -6.68
C ASN A 72 5.30 42.28 -6.03
N THR A 73 6.00 41.52 -5.19
CA THR A 73 7.30 41.90 -4.63
C THR A 73 8.45 41.13 -5.32
N SER A 74 9.68 41.53 -5.06
CA SER A 74 10.87 40.80 -5.54
C SER A 74 10.98 39.37 -4.99
N ASP A 75 10.29 39.06 -3.88
CA ASP A 75 10.35 37.80 -3.18
C ASP A 75 9.19 36.85 -3.58
N GLU A 76 8.29 37.29 -4.46
CA GLU A 76 7.10 36.53 -4.85
C GLU A 76 7.46 35.11 -5.37
N ALA A 77 8.41 35.02 -6.30
CA ALA A 77 8.81 33.72 -6.88
C ALA A 77 9.38 32.77 -5.83
N TYR A 78 10.14 33.28 -4.87
CA TYR A 78 10.67 32.52 -3.75
C TYR A 78 9.55 32.00 -2.82
N VAL A 79 8.64 32.90 -2.46
CA VAL A 79 7.49 32.56 -1.61
C VAL A 79 6.57 31.54 -2.30
N ASP A 80 6.33 31.70 -3.59
CA ASP A 80 5.51 30.78 -4.35
C ASP A 80 6.10 29.36 -4.40
N ALA A 81 7.41 29.23 -4.59
CA ALA A 81 8.07 27.92 -4.55
C ALA A 81 7.99 27.27 -3.15
N ALA A 82 8.31 28.04 -2.10
CA ALA A 82 8.27 27.53 -0.72
C ALA A 82 6.85 27.16 -0.28
N THR A 83 5.84 27.96 -0.64
CA THR A 83 4.44 27.66 -0.33
C THR A 83 3.90 26.49 -1.14
N SER A 84 4.39 26.25 -2.34
CA SER A 84 4.03 25.08 -3.14
C SER A 84 4.58 23.78 -2.56
N LEU A 85 5.81 23.79 -2.04
CA LEU A 85 6.35 22.67 -1.27
C LEU A 85 5.50 22.40 -0.01
N ALA A 86 5.19 23.45 0.74
CA ALA A 86 4.34 23.33 1.92
C ALA A 86 2.95 22.74 1.57
N MET A 87 2.31 23.24 0.51
CA MET A 87 1.03 22.73 0.03
C MET A 87 1.10 21.29 -0.43
N SER A 88 2.24 20.82 -0.94
CA SER A 88 2.41 19.41 -1.29
C SER A 88 2.35 18.52 -0.06
N HIS A 89 2.99 18.88 1.04
CA HIS A 89 2.88 18.16 2.31
C HIS A 89 1.45 18.20 2.88
N ILE A 90 0.82 19.38 2.90
CA ILE A 90 -0.55 19.56 3.40
C ILE A 90 -1.55 18.73 2.60
N ASN A 91 -1.47 18.81 1.27
CA ASN A 91 -2.38 18.10 0.38
C ASN A 91 -2.17 16.57 0.45
N PHE A 92 -0.95 16.10 0.62
CA PHE A 92 -0.71 14.67 0.87
C PHE A 92 -1.28 14.25 2.23
N ALA A 93 -1.01 14.99 3.30
CA ALA A 93 -1.47 14.66 4.65
C ALA A 93 -3.00 14.57 4.74
N PHE A 94 -3.71 15.46 4.05
CA PHE A 94 -5.18 15.46 3.98
C PHE A 94 -5.73 14.54 2.87
N GLY A 95 -4.88 13.91 2.05
CA GLY A 95 -5.31 13.06 0.95
C GLY A 95 -6.00 13.80 -0.17
N ARG A 96 -5.64 15.05 -0.44
CA ARG A 96 -6.13 15.88 -1.56
C ARG A 96 -5.27 15.64 -2.80
N PHE A 97 -5.40 14.49 -3.42
CA PHE A 97 -4.48 14.03 -4.46
C PHE A 97 -4.50 14.86 -5.75
N LYS A 98 -5.61 15.50 -6.08
CA LYS A 98 -5.71 16.40 -7.23
C LYS A 98 -4.98 17.72 -6.98
N GLU A 99 -5.20 18.30 -5.82
CA GLU A 99 -4.53 19.53 -5.39
C GLU A 99 -3.03 19.29 -5.15
N LEU A 100 -2.66 18.08 -4.74
CA LEU A 100 -1.27 17.66 -4.62
C LEU A 100 -0.55 17.71 -5.97
N ASP A 101 -1.14 17.17 -7.05
CA ASP A 101 -0.54 17.26 -8.39
C ASP A 101 -0.32 18.70 -8.81
N ILE A 102 -1.31 19.58 -8.61
CA ILE A 102 -1.20 21.01 -8.94
C ILE A 102 -0.06 21.66 -8.18
N SER A 103 0.08 21.36 -6.88
CA SER A 103 1.15 21.91 -6.04
C SER A 103 2.54 21.45 -6.50
N ILE A 104 2.67 20.17 -6.83
CA ILE A 104 3.93 19.58 -7.31
C ILE A 104 4.28 20.13 -8.70
N ASP A 105 3.34 20.16 -9.64
CA ASP A 105 3.58 20.66 -10.99
C ASP A 105 3.98 22.14 -10.95
N TYR A 106 3.32 22.93 -10.12
CA TYR A 106 3.67 24.33 -9.91
C TYR A 106 5.09 24.50 -9.32
N PHE A 107 5.42 23.71 -8.29
CA PHE A 107 6.75 23.68 -7.70
C PHE A 107 7.82 23.33 -8.74
N LEU A 108 7.63 22.25 -9.50
CA LEU A 108 8.59 21.80 -10.52
C LEU A 108 8.75 22.79 -11.66
N ALA A 109 7.67 23.44 -12.10
CA ALA A 109 7.70 24.43 -13.18
C ALA A 109 8.45 25.71 -12.77
N ASN A 110 8.17 26.25 -11.58
CA ASN A 110 8.78 27.49 -11.12
C ASN A 110 10.22 27.31 -10.66
N ASN A 111 10.54 26.12 -10.18
CA ASN A 111 11.85 25.80 -9.69
C ASN A 111 12.93 25.67 -10.78
N ARG A 112 12.53 25.32 -12.02
CA ARG A 112 13.44 25.35 -13.16
C ARG A 112 13.94 26.77 -13.48
N ALA A 113 13.21 27.80 -13.07
CA ALA A 113 13.55 29.21 -13.24
C ALA A 113 14.41 29.77 -12.08
N LEU A 114 14.49 29.08 -10.96
CA LEU A 114 15.27 29.47 -9.79
C LEU A 114 16.66 28.82 -9.83
N PRO A 115 17.75 29.51 -9.38
CA PRO A 115 19.08 28.94 -9.40
C PRO A 115 19.15 27.74 -8.46
N LYS A 116 19.24 26.55 -9.05
CA LYS A 116 19.41 25.21 -8.45
C LYS A 116 18.67 25.03 -7.11
N LEU A 117 17.52 24.37 -7.19
CA LEU A 117 17.00 23.66 -6.03
C LEU A 117 18.12 22.89 -5.35
N GLU A 118 18.18 23.00 -4.08
CA GLU A 118 18.98 22.06 -3.34
C GLU A 118 18.34 20.67 -3.42
N LYS A 119 19.21 19.68 -3.57
CA LYS A 119 18.87 18.28 -3.79
C LYS A 119 17.79 17.76 -2.82
N GLY A 120 17.78 18.25 -1.57
CA GLY A 120 16.88 17.76 -0.53
C GLY A 120 15.40 18.06 -0.74
N GLU A 121 15.06 19.27 -1.17
CA GLU A 121 13.65 19.67 -1.38
C GLU A 121 13.08 18.97 -2.60
N PHE A 122 13.88 18.82 -3.65
CA PHE A 122 13.50 18.08 -4.84
C PHE A 122 13.28 16.60 -4.53
N LEU A 123 14.18 15.96 -3.78
CA LEU A 123 14.01 14.56 -3.37
C LEU A 123 12.82 14.36 -2.45
N ASP A 124 12.50 15.33 -1.59
CA ASP A 124 11.32 15.25 -0.73
C ASP A 124 10.02 15.36 -1.52
N ILE A 125 9.92 16.25 -2.51
CA ILE A 125 8.79 16.31 -3.44
C ILE A 125 8.65 14.99 -4.22
N LEU A 126 9.75 14.44 -4.72
CA LEU A 126 9.72 13.15 -5.40
C LEU A 126 9.25 12.01 -4.47
N ARG A 127 9.64 12.05 -3.18
CA ARG A 127 9.15 11.08 -2.19
C ARG A 127 7.64 11.19 -1.99
N ILE A 128 7.09 12.40 -1.82
CA ILE A 128 5.64 12.62 -1.69
C ILE A 128 4.91 12.08 -2.94
N LEU A 129 5.44 12.37 -4.12
CA LEU A 129 4.88 11.88 -5.38
C LEU A 129 4.94 10.35 -5.49
N ALA A 130 6.03 9.74 -5.00
CA ALA A 130 6.19 8.30 -4.93
C ALA A 130 5.17 7.65 -3.96
N GLN A 131 4.96 8.22 -2.79
CA GLN A 131 3.97 7.77 -1.82
C GLN A 131 2.55 7.80 -2.42
N LYS A 132 2.17 8.90 -3.08
CA LYS A 132 0.91 8.97 -3.83
C LYS A 132 0.82 7.91 -4.92
N SER A 133 1.88 7.77 -5.73
CA SER A 133 1.91 6.81 -6.84
C SER A 133 1.77 5.36 -6.34
N MET A 134 2.34 5.04 -5.20
CA MET A 134 2.19 3.76 -4.54
C MET A 134 0.73 3.52 -4.07
N ILE A 135 0.10 4.51 -3.43
CA ILE A 135 -1.30 4.42 -2.97
C ILE A 135 -2.26 4.20 -4.13
N LEU A 136 -1.96 4.80 -5.29
CA LEU A 136 -2.77 4.71 -6.50
C LEU A 136 -2.32 3.61 -7.48
N ASP A 137 -1.48 2.65 -7.06
CA ASP A 137 -0.95 1.55 -7.89
C ASP A 137 -0.30 2.03 -9.22
N GLN A 138 0.28 3.24 -9.25
CA GLN A 138 0.95 3.82 -10.42
C GLN A 138 2.41 3.37 -10.48
N PHE A 139 2.66 2.08 -10.67
CA PHE A 139 3.99 1.49 -10.50
C PHE A 139 5.01 1.95 -11.54
N ASP A 140 4.60 2.19 -12.79
CA ASP A 140 5.50 2.73 -13.82
C ASP A 140 5.98 4.15 -13.46
N ARG A 141 5.08 4.97 -12.89
CA ARG A 141 5.41 6.30 -12.38
C ARG A 141 6.36 6.23 -11.17
N LEU A 142 6.08 5.32 -10.24
CA LEU A 142 6.91 5.09 -9.05
C LEU A 142 8.34 4.69 -9.44
N GLU A 143 8.49 3.80 -10.42
CA GLU A 143 9.79 3.40 -10.96
C GLU A 143 10.52 4.57 -11.64
N SER A 144 9.79 5.38 -12.42
CA SER A 144 10.36 6.58 -13.06
C SER A 144 10.85 7.60 -12.03
N ILE A 145 10.09 7.84 -10.97
CA ILE A 145 10.48 8.72 -9.86
C ILE A 145 11.78 8.22 -9.21
N TYR A 146 11.87 6.92 -8.93
CA TYR A 146 13.05 6.35 -8.32
C TYR A 146 14.29 6.52 -9.23
N LYS A 147 14.15 6.27 -10.54
CA LYS A 147 15.23 6.49 -11.51
C LYS A 147 15.70 7.95 -11.51
N GLU A 148 14.77 8.89 -11.45
CA GLU A 148 15.10 10.32 -11.34
C GLU A 148 15.84 10.63 -10.02
N MET A 149 15.42 10.04 -8.90
CA MET A 149 16.09 10.25 -7.61
C MET A 149 17.52 9.76 -7.56
N ILE A 150 17.84 8.62 -8.17
CA ILE A 150 19.20 8.07 -8.18
C ILE A 150 20.14 8.80 -9.15
N GLU A 151 19.62 9.48 -10.19
CA GLU A 151 20.39 10.33 -11.08
C GLU A 151 20.92 11.60 -10.37
N TYR A 152 20.24 12.02 -9.31
CA TYR A 152 20.80 13.01 -8.39
C TYR A 152 21.90 12.34 -7.57
N GLU A 153 23.12 12.29 -8.13
CA GLU A 153 24.29 11.79 -7.42
C GLU A 153 24.32 12.33 -5.99
N ILE A 154 24.18 11.44 -5.03
CA ILE A 154 24.31 11.76 -3.62
C ILE A 154 25.81 11.84 -3.36
N GLU A 155 26.45 12.92 -3.83
CA GLU A 155 27.85 13.24 -3.53
C GLU A 155 28.08 13.35 -2.02
N ASP A 156 27.02 13.73 -1.33
CA ASP A 156 26.98 13.87 0.10
C ASP A 156 26.15 12.70 0.63
N GLN A 157 26.75 11.71 1.26
CA GLN A 157 26.05 10.60 1.92
C GLN A 157 25.33 11.09 3.20
N SER A 158 24.63 12.24 3.10
CA SER A 158 23.93 12.77 4.25
C SER A 158 22.77 11.83 4.62
N PRO A 159 22.62 11.46 5.90
CA PRO A 159 21.61 10.48 6.34
C PRO A 159 20.20 10.87 5.91
N ASN A 160 19.87 12.17 5.88
CA ASN A 160 18.55 12.64 5.48
C ASN A 160 18.24 12.43 3.99
N LEU A 161 19.22 12.63 3.08
CA LEU A 161 19.02 12.35 1.66
C LEU A 161 18.94 10.85 1.39
N LEU A 162 19.82 10.08 2.03
CA LEU A 162 19.80 8.62 1.94
C LEU A 162 18.44 8.06 2.45
N TYR A 163 17.89 8.65 3.52
CA TYR A 163 16.58 8.31 4.04
C TYR A 163 15.47 8.50 2.99
N LEU A 164 15.46 9.64 2.28
CA LEU A 164 14.44 9.91 1.25
C LEU A 164 14.53 8.92 0.08
N VAL A 165 15.75 8.65 -0.41
CA VAL A 165 15.97 7.72 -1.53
C VAL A 165 15.64 6.27 -1.15
N ASN A 166 16.07 5.82 0.03
CA ASN A 166 15.77 4.46 0.51
C ASN A 166 14.27 4.24 0.72
N SER A 167 13.52 5.27 1.17
CA SER A 167 12.07 5.21 1.30
C SER A 167 11.42 4.85 -0.03
N VAL A 168 11.77 5.56 -1.11
CA VAL A 168 11.21 5.30 -2.44
C VAL A 168 11.72 3.97 -3.01
N HIS A 169 12.99 3.62 -2.81
CA HIS A 169 13.53 2.32 -3.23
C HIS A 169 12.76 1.14 -2.62
N ALA A 170 12.48 1.22 -1.32
CA ALA A 170 11.69 0.19 -0.65
C ALA A 170 10.27 0.06 -1.23
N MET A 171 9.62 1.17 -1.56
CA MET A 171 8.31 1.17 -2.22
C MET A 171 8.35 0.54 -3.62
N VAL A 172 9.37 0.85 -4.43
CA VAL A 172 9.56 0.24 -5.77
C VAL A 172 9.72 -1.28 -5.65
N LEU A 173 10.62 -1.74 -4.79
CA LEU A 173 10.85 -3.17 -4.58
C LEU A 173 9.57 -3.89 -4.12
N MET A 174 8.82 -3.29 -3.19
CA MET A 174 7.54 -3.82 -2.73
C MET A 174 6.51 -3.89 -3.88
N SER A 175 6.43 -2.85 -4.70
CA SER A 175 5.49 -2.80 -5.83
C SER A 175 5.79 -3.89 -6.88
N HIS A 176 7.05 -4.19 -7.09
CA HIS A 176 7.52 -5.28 -7.96
C HIS A 176 7.30 -6.67 -7.34
N GLY A 177 7.00 -6.75 -6.04
CA GLY A 177 6.85 -8.02 -5.32
C GLY A 177 8.17 -8.59 -4.79
N GLU A 178 9.25 -7.83 -4.77
CA GLU A 178 10.55 -8.23 -4.20
C GLU A 178 10.58 -7.98 -2.68
N PHE A 179 9.67 -8.63 -1.95
CA PHE A 179 9.40 -8.34 -0.54
C PHE A 179 10.58 -8.58 0.40
N ILE A 180 11.46 -9.54 0.11
CA ILE A 180 12.68 -9.76 0.92
C ILE A 180 13.57 -8.53 0.84
N LYS A 181 13.91 -8.08 -0.36
CA LYS A 181 14.74 -6.90 -0.58
C LYS A 181 14.07 -5.61 -0.08
N ALA A 182 12.76 -5.47 -0.33
CA ALA A 182 11.98 -4.34 0.16
C ALA A 182 12.08 -4.20 1.68
N ASN A 183 11.92 -5.32 2.41
CA ASN A 183 12.04 -5.35 3.87
C ASN A 183 13.45 -5.00 4.36
N GLU A 184 14.49 -5.46 3.67
CA GLU A 184 15.88 -5.12 4.01
C GLU A 184 16.15 -3.62 3.89
N VAL A 185 15.73 -3.01 2.78
CA VAL A 185 15.90 -1.56 2.56
C VAL A 185 15.08 -0.77 3.57
N ALA A 186 13.81 -1.17 3.81
CA ALA A 186 12.94 -0.51 4.78
C ALA A 186 13.49 -0.58 6.21
N ARG A 187 14.05 -1.73 6.63
CA ARG A 187 14.72 -1.86 7.94
C ARG A 187 15.92 -0.94 8.09
N ARG A 188 16.79 -0.88 7.07
CA ARG A 188 17.93 0.07 7.08
C ARG A 188 17.44 1.51 7.20
N ASN A 189 16.37 1.84 6.49
CA ASN A 189 15.79 3.19 6.54
C ASN A 189 15.20 3.51 7.93
N LEU A 190 14.55 2.55 8.57
CA LEU A 190 14.09 2.69 9.96
C LEU A 190 15.24 2.88 10.95
N GLU A 191 16.38 2.22 10.75
CA GLU A 191 17.60 2.41 11.53
C GLU A 191 18.13 3.84 11.40
N ILE A 192 18.20 4.38 10.18
CA ILE A 192 18.59 5.77 9.93
C ILE A 192 17.63 6.71 10.69
N ALA A 193 16.31 6.54 10.52
CA ALA A 193 15.33 7.37 11.20
C ALA A 193 15.48 7.33 12.73
N LYS A 194 15.74 6.16 13.29
CA LYS A 194 15.94 5.97 14.73
C LYS A 194 17.25 6.61 15.23
N GLN A 195 18.36 6.42 14.51
CA GLN A 195 19.65 6.98 14.88
C GLN A 195 19.66 8.51 14.85
N HIS A 196 18.93 9.10 13.91
CA HIS A 196 18.87 10.55 13.71
C HIS A 196 17.63 11.21 14.32
N GLY A 197 16.72 10.44 14.92
CA GLY A 197 15.52 10.97 15.56
C GLY A 197 14.48 11.55 14.59
N TYR A 198 14.32 10.98 13.40
CA TYR A 198 13.34 11.46 12.41
C TYR A 198 11.92 11.09 12.83
N ILE A 199 11.06 12.10 12.92
CA ILE A 199 9.67 12.01 13.39
C ILE A 199 8.80 13.02 12.61
N GLY A 200 7.53 13.12 12.96
CA GLY A 200 6.61 14.08 12.33
C GLY A 200 6.38 13.79 10.85
N LEU A 201 6.63 14.77 9.99
CA LEU A 201 6.55 14.62 8.53
C LEU A 201 7.50 13.55 7.99
N MET A 202 8.65 13.39 8.65
CA MET A 202 9.68 12.42 8.29
C MET A 202 9.64 11.18 9.17
N ALA A 203 8.52 10.95 9.89
CA ALA A 203 8.29 9.68 10.57
C ALA A 203 8.37 8.53 9.54
N PRO A 204 8.99 7.39 9.89
CA PRO A 204 9.27 6.31 8.96
C PRO A 204 8.04 5.44 8.64
N ILE A 205 6.86 6.07 8.52
CA ILE A 205 5.58 5.40 8.28
C ILE A 205 5.60 4.63 6.96
N ASP A 206 6.17 5.20 5.92
CA ASP A 206 6.31 4.56 4.61
C ASP A 206 7.20 3.30 4.68
N SER A 207 8.34 3.36 5.36
CA SER A 207 9.20 2.20 5.58
C SER A 207 8.52 1.13 6.45
N MET A 208 7.81 1.54 7.51
CA MET A 208 7.02 0.63 8.33
C MET A 208 5.90 -0.03 7.52
N TYR A 209 5.24 0.71 6.63
CA TYR A 209 4.23 0.15 5.74
C TYR A 209 4.83 -0.91 4.80
N VAL A 210 5.99 -0.67 4.21
CA VAL A 210 6.71 -1.67 3.40
C VAL A 210 7.03 -2.92 4.22
N MET A 211 7.51 -2.77 5.45
CA MET A 211 7.79 -3.89 6.36
C MET A 211 6.53 -4.70 6.70
N ALA A 212 5.42 -4.03 7.02
CA ALA A 212 4.14 -4.69 7.28
C ALA A 212 3.65 -5.48 6.06
N ARG A 213 3.77 -4.89 4.85
CA ARG A 213 3.42 -5.55 3.60
C ARG A 213 4.32 -6.75 3.29
N ALA A 214 5.62 -6.64 3.58
CA ALA A 214 6.55 -7.75 3.44
C ALA A 214 6.25 -8.88 4.44
N ALA A 215 5.90 -8.55 5.67
CA ALA A 215 5.46 -9.53 6.67
C ALA A 215 4.17 -10.25 6.23
N LEU A 216 3.17 -9.51 5.70
CA LEU A 216 1.98 -10.13 5.10
C LEU A 216 2.32 -11.04 3.93
N ALA A 217 3.18 -10.60 3.01
CA ALA A 217 3.59 -11.41 1.87
C ALA A 217 4.26 -12.71 2.30
N GLY A 218 5.02 -12.67 3.39
CA GLY A 218 5.67 -13.81 4.03
C GLY A 218 4.77 -14.63 4.98
N ALA A 219 3.46 -14.40 4.99
CA ALA A 219 2.48 -15.07 5.85
C ALA A 219 2.70 -14.87 7.37
N LYS A 220 3.32 -13.75 7.76
CA LYS A 220 3.55 -13.35 9.15
C LYS A 220 2.47 -12.35 9.60
N ASN A 221 1.22 -12.77 9.56
CA ASN A 221 0.07 -11.88 9.72
C ASN A 221 0.06 -11.14 11.06
N LYS A 222 0.44 -11.81 12.17
CA LYS A 222 0.50 -11.16 13.48
C LYS A 222 1.52 -10.02 13.52
N GLU A 223 2.74 -10.26 13.03
CA GLU A 223 3.79 -9.23 12.92
C GLU A 223 3.31 -8.05 12.08
N ALA A 224 2.67 -8.33 10.95
CA ALA A 224 2.15 -7.30 10.07
C ALA A 224 1.08 -6.41 10.73
N LEU A 225 0.11 -7.01 11.44
CA LEU A 225 -0.94 -6.27 12.14
C LEU A 225 -0.38 -5.39 13.26
N GLU A 226 0.59 -5.89 14.03
CA GLU A 226 1.27 -5.09 15.06
C GLU A 226 1.96 -3.85 14.47
N ILE A 227 2.56 -3.97 13.28
CA ILE A 227 3.16 -2.83 12.58
C ILE A 227 2.07 -1.89 12.03
N PHE A 228 0.97 -2.40 11.47
CA PHE A 228 -0.13 -1.56 10.99
C PHE A 228 -0.78 -0.77 12.13
N ASP A 229 -0.92 -1.34 13.32
CA ASP A 229 -1.43 -0.62 14.49
C ASP A 229 -0.49 0.53 14.90
N GLN A 230 0.83 0.32 14.87
CA GLN A 230 1.81 1.39 15.10
C GLN A 230 1.71 2.48 14.01
N ILE A 231 1.52 2.10 12.74
CA ILE A 231 1.31 3.06 11.65
C ILE A 231 0.06 3.90 11.91
N LYS A 232 -1.07 3.30 12.32
CA LYS A 232 -2.31 4.03 12.63
C LYS A 232 -2.10 5.04 13.77
N GLU A 233 -1.40 4.64 14.83
CA GLU A 233 -1.06 5.52 15.94
C GLU A 233 -0.21 6.71 15.47
N MET A 234 0.87 6.45 14.74
CA MET A 234 1.75 7.50 14.21
C MET A 234 1.03 8.39 13.20
N ALA A 235 0.26 7.82 12.29
CA ALA A 235 -0.49 8.57 11.30
C ALA A 235 -1.55 9.48 11.94
N THR A 236 -2.20 9.03 12.99
CA THR A 236 -3.13 9.85 13.79
C THR A 236 -2.37 10.98 14.47
N LYS A 237 -1.26 10.69 15.15
CA LYS A 237 -0.45 11.67 15.86
C LYS A 237 0.08 12.78 14.95
N TYR A 238 0.45 12.45 13.73
CA TYR A 238 1.05 13.36 12.76
C TYR A 238 0.10 13.76 11.63
N SER A 239 -1.20 13.50 11.78
CA SER A 239 -2.27 13.85 10.81
C SER A 239 -1.99 13.36 9.37
N GLN A 240 -1.37 12.20 9.22
CA GLN A 240 -1.04 11.59 7.92
C GLN A 240 -2.12 10.58 7.48
N TRP A 241 -3.27 11.07 7.13
CA TRP A 241 -4.50 10.30 6.94
C TRP A 241 -4.44 9.22 5.84
N PRO A 242 -3.77 9.41 4.69
CA PRO A 242 -3.64 8.33 3.71
C PRO A 242 -3.03 7.05 4.31
N TRP A 243 -2.00 7.19 5.14
CA TRP A 243 -1.35 6.07 5.81
C TRP A 243 -2.24 5.40 6.85
N TYR A 244 -3.06 6.19 7.57
CA TYR A 244 -4.03 5.66 8.52
C TYR A 244 -4.98 4.70 7.83
N PHE A 245 -5.69 5.15 6.79
CA PHE A 245 -6.70 4.34 6.09
C PHE A 245 -6.08 3.17 5.31
N MET A 246 -4.88 3.33 4.76
CA MET A 246 -4.15 2.23 4.13
C MET A 246 -3.81 1.13 5.13
N ALA A 247 -3.41 1.47 6.35
CA ALA A 247 -3.10 0.50 7.41
C ALA A 247 -4.38 -0.14 7.98
N ASP A 248 -5.42 0.64 8.22
CA ASP A 248 -6.69 0.16 8.80
C ASP A 248 -7.40 -0.83 7.88
N GLY A 249 -7.35 -0.61 6.57
CA GLY A 249 -7.90 -1.53 5.58
C GLY A 249 -7.31 -2.93 5.62
N TYR A 250 -6.07 -3.09 6.07
CA TYR A 250 -5.50 -4.43 6.26
C TYR A 250 -6.08 -5.16 7.47
N SER A 251 -6.48 -4.44 8.51
CA SER A 251 -7.23 -5.02 9.64
C SER A 251 -8.57 -5.60 9.17
N SER A 252 -9.32 -4.84 8.36
CA SER A 252 -10.57 -5.32 7.73
C SER A 252 -10.35 -6.59 6.90
N ARG A 253 -9.32 -6.59 6.05
CA ARG A 253 -8.98 -7.74 5.20
C ARG A 253 -8.61 -8.99 6.01
N GLU A 254 -7.89 -8.82 7.10
CA GLU A 254 -7.50 -9.93 7.96
C GLU A 254 -8.70 -10.55 8.70
N HIS A 255 -9.65 -9.74 9.19
CA HIS A 255 -10.91 -10.23 9.73
C HIS A 255 -11.71 -11.02 8.67
N ALA A 256 -11.78 -10.48 7.45
CA ALA A 256 -12.46 -11.17 6.35
C ALA A 256 -11.82 -12.54 6.03
N LEU A 257 -10.49 -12.62 6.03
CA LEU A 257 -9.77 -13.89 5.83
C LEU A 257 -9.96 -14.90 6.96
N LYS A 258 -10.28 -14.42 8.18
CA LYS A 258 -10.68 -15.27 9.31
C LYS A 258 -12.17 -15.66 9.26
N ASN A 259 -12.89 -15.30 8.21
CA ASN A 259 -14.34 -15.46 8.07
C ASN A 259 -15.16 -14.65 9.08
N GLU A 260 -14.59 -13.56 9.59
CA GLU A 260 -15.21 -12.61 10.52
C GLU A 260 -15.75 -11.42 9.72
N MET A 261 -16.76 -11.68 8.86
CA MET A 261 -17.24 -10.70 7.86
C MET A 261 -17.94 -9.49 8.49
N THR A 262 -18.62 -9.69 9.61
CA THR A 262 -19.31 -8.62 10.36
C THR A 262 -18.30 -7.60 10.89
N GLU A 263 -17.23 -8.08 11.50
CA GLU A 263 -16.12 -7.30 12.04
C GLU A 263 -15.38 -6.57 10.90
N ALA A 264 -15.10 -7.28 9.81
CA ALA A 264 -14.47 -6.70 8.63
C ALA A 264 -15.29 -5.52 8.06
N LEU A 265 -16.60 -5.68 7.91
CA LEU A 265 -17.49 -4.62 7.42
C LEU A 265 -17.76 -3.53 8.46
N ALA A 266 -17.62 -3.82 9.76
CA ALA A 266 -17.69 -2.80 10.81
C ALA A 266 -16.51 -1.82 10.70
N ILE A 267 -15.27 -2.32 10.50
CA ILE A 267 -14.10 -1.49 10.27
C ILE A 267 -14.30 -0.58 9.05
N VAL A 268 -14.78 -1.12 7.92
CA VAL A 268 -15.04 -0.32 6.71
C VAL A 268 -16.09 0.78 6.96
N ARG A 269 -17.10 0.51 7.77
CA ARG A 269 -18.10 1.52 8.15
C ARG A 269 -17.48 2.61 9.02
N GLU A 270 -16.66 2.24 10.01
CA GLU A 270 -15.94 3.18 10.86
C GLU A 270 -14.98 4.07 10.05
N GLU A 271 -14.29 3.51 9.05
CA GLU A 271 -13.48 4.29 8.11
C GLU A 271 -14.32 5.38 7.41
N ARG A 272 -15.52 5.03 6.90
CA ARG A 272 -16.41 5.99 6.24
C ARG A 272 -16.93 7.06 7.20
N GLU A 273 -17.32 6.68 8.41
CA GLU A 273 -17.78 7.60 9.45
C GLU A 273 -16.67 8.60 9.82
N LYS A 274 -15.44 8.12 9.96
CA LYS A 274 -14.27 8.97 10.23
C LYS A 274 -13.98 9.94 9.09
N LEU A 275 -14.04 9.48 7.83
CA LEU A 275 -13.88 10.35 6.65
C LEU A 275 -15.00 11.41 6.56
N ALA A 276 -16.24 11.02 6.85
CA ALA A 276 -17.37 11.95 6.85
C ALA A 276 -17.30 13.00 7.96
N ALA A 277 -16.59 12.72 9.06
CA ALA A 277 -16.40 13.63 10.17
C ALA A 277 -15.27 14.67 9.92
N PHE A 278 -14.47 14.51 8.86
CA PHE A 278 -13.43 15.49 8.55
C PHE A 278 -14.03 16.81 8.09
N ASN A 279 -13.53 17.90 8.65
CA ASN A 279 -13.92 19.27 8.30
C ASN A 279 -13.08 19.86 7.15
N PHE A 280 -12.29 19.03 6.46
CA PHE A 280 -11.46 19.40 5.31
C PHE A 280 -11.79 18.53 4.09
N LYS A 281 -11.51 19.06 2.89
CA LYS A 281 -11.66 18.32 1.64
C LYS A 281 -10.61 17.21 1.53
N HIS A 282 -11.00 16.05 1.01
CA HIS A 282 -10.11 14.92 0.75
C HIS A 282 -10.63 14.04 -0.41
N ASP A 283 -9.75 13.23 -0.98
CA ASP A 283 -10.07 12.26 -2.06
C ASP A 283 -10.06 10.79 -1.55
N LEU A 284 -10.03 10.55 -0.23
CA LEU A 284 -9.75 9.25 0.38
C LEU A 284 -10.93 8.26 0.37
N ASN A 285 -12.13 8.68 -0.05
CA ASN A 285 -13.34 7.84 -0.01
C ASN A 285 -13.22 6.52 -0.79
N PHE A 286 -12.30 6.43 -1.75
CA PHE A 286 -12.07 5.20 -2.50
C PHE A 286 -11.41 4.09 -1.66
N ILE A 287 -10.72 4.41 -0.56
CA ILE A 287 -10.00 3.41 0.25
C ILE A 287 -10.97 2.47 0.97
N PRO A 288 -11.97 2.94 1.75
CA PRO A 288 -12.98 2.04 2.31
C PRO A 288 -13.80 1.31 1.24
N ASP A 289 -14.02 1.90 0.06
CA ASP A 289 -14.71 1.20 -1.03
C ASP A 289 -13.86 0.02 -1.57
N ILE A 290 -12.53 0.17 -1.67
CA ILE A 290 -11.61 -0.93 -2.01
C ILE A 290 -11.59 -1.99 -0.91
N ASN A 291 -11.61 -1.59 0.36
CA ASN A 291 -11.62 -2.53 1.49
C ASN A 291 -12.94 -3.32 1.51
N GLU A 292 -14.10 -2.67 1.30
CA GLU A 292 -15.37 -3.38 1.14
C GLU A 292 -15.37 -4.30 -0.08
N LEU A 293 -14.83 -3.84 -1.21
CA LEU A 293 -14.74 -4.66 -2.43
C LEU A 293 -13.97 -5.96 -2.17
N TYR A 294 -12.87 -5.89 -1.42
CA TYR A 294 -12.10 -7.07 -1.04
C TYR A 294 -12.92 -8.04 -0.15
N VAL A 295 -13.63 -7.53 0.85
CA VAL A 295 -14.50 -8.35 1.71
C VAL A 295 -15.61 -9.02 0.89
N ARG A 296 -16.28 -8.25 0.01
CA ARG A 296 -17.35 -8.75 -0.87
C ARG A 296 -16.85 -9.79 -1.87
N HIS A 297 -15.61 -9.62 -2.37
CA HIS A 297 -14.97 -10.63 -3.20
C HIS A 297 -14.85 -11.99 -2.51
N LEU A 298 -14.46 -12.02 -1.24
CA LEU A 298 -14.29 -13.27 -0.49
C LEU A 298 -15.61 -14.04 -0.32
N ILE A 299 -16.74 -13.34 -0.23
CA ILE A 299 -18.08 -13.95 -0.14
C ILE A 299 -18.82 -14.04 -1.47
N LYS A 300 -18.18 -13.64 -2.58
CA LYS A 300 -18.75 -13.61 -3.94
C LYS A 300 -20.05 -12.82 -4.05
N ASP A 301 -20.16 -11.69 -3.33
CA ASP A 301 -21.29 -10.76 -3.45
C ASP A 301 -21.15 -9.92 -4.74
N ILE A 302 -21.47 -10.55 -5.88
CA ILE A 302 -21.24 -10.02 -7.23
C ILE A 302 -21.99 -8.70 -7.44
N GLU A 303 -23.21 -8.58 -6.95
CA GLU A 303 -24.04 -7.38 -7.14
C GLU A 303 -23.41 -6.16 -6.44
N ARG A 304 -23.01 -6.35 -5.18
CA ARG A 304 -22.36 -5.28 -4.42
C ARG A 304 -21.00 -4.94 -4.98
N MET A 305 -20.21 -5.94 -5.43
CA MET A 305 -18.93 -5.73 -6.08
C MET A 305 -19.05 -4.84 -7.32
N GLN A 306 -20.04 -5.05 -8.18
CA GLN A 306 -20.26 -4.22 -9.37
C GLN A 306 -20.49 -2.75 -8.98
N THR A 307 -21.35 -2.51 -7.99
CA THR A 307 -21.61 -1.15 -7.49
C THR A 307 -20.34 -0.45 -6.99
N LEU A 308 -19.44 -1.20 -6.33
CA LEU A 308 -18.18 -0.67 -5.82
C LEU A 308 -17.14 -0.45 -6.92
N LEU A 309 -17.06 -1.37 -7.90
CA LEU A 309 -16.13 -1.28 -9.03
C LEU A 309 -16.33 -0.02 -9.87
N ASP A 310 -17.53 0.56 -9.89
CA ASP A 310 -17.81 1.82 -10.61
C ASP A 310 -17.38 3.07 -9.83
N ARG A 311 -17.06 2.95 -8.55
CA ARG A 311 -16.69 4.06 -7.65
C ARG A 311 -15.21 4.19 -7.40
N VAL A 312 -14.46 3.11 -7.55
CA VAL A 312 -13.05 3.05 -7.20
C VAL A 312 -12.16 3.37 -8.40
N PRO A 313 -10.97 3.96 -8.17
CA PRO A 313 -9.98 4.17 -9.22
C PRO A 313 -9.59 2.86 -9.90
N ASN A 314 -9.12 2.94 -11.15
CA ASN A 314 -8.72 1.77 -11.93
C ASN A 314 -7.35 1.22 -11.49
N LEU A 315 -7.25 0.78 -10.23
CA LEU A 315 -6.07 0.17 -9.66
C LEU A 315 -5.87 -1.25 -10.21
N ILE A 316 -4.65 -1.77 -10.14
CA ILE A 316 -4.33 -3.15 -10.61
C ILE A 316 -5.21 -4.19 -9.91
N MET A 317 -5.35 -4.07 -8.59
CA MET A 317 -6.22 -4.97 -7.81
C MET A 317 -7.68 -4.86 -8.25
N VAL A 318 -8.16 -3.66 -8.56
CA VAL A 318 -9.54 -3.41 -9.03
C VAL A 318 -9.76 -4.03 -10.41
N GLN A 319 -8.79 -3.92 -11.32
CA GLN A 319 -8.84 -4.58 -12.63
C GLN A 319 -8.95 -6.10 -12.48
N GLN A 320 -8.17 -6.69 -11.59
CA GLN A 320 -8.23 -8.13 -11.31
C GLN A 320 -9.60 -8.55 -10.75
N MET A 321 -10.15 -7.78 -9.80
CA MET A 321 -11.47 -8.05 -9.23
C MET A 321 -12.59 -7.88 -10.26
N ARG A 322 -12.48 -6.90 -11.17
CA ARG A 322 -13.40 -6.72 -12.30
C ARG A 322 -13.41 -7.95 -13.20
N ALA A 323 -12.23 -8.42 -13.56
CA ALA A 323 -12.08 -9.59 -14.40
C ALA A 323 -12.65 -10.87 -13.75
N LEU A 324 -12.36 -11.10 -12.45
CA LEU A 324 -12.91 -12.21 -11.70
C LEU A 324 -14.45 -12.13 -11.58
N THR A 325 -15.01 -10.92 -11.44
CA THR A 325 -16.46 -10.71 -11.41
C THR A 325 -17.11 -11.10 -12.75
N GLU A 326 -16.47 -10.77 -13.86
CA GLU A 326 -16.91 -11.18 -15.22
C GLU A 326 -16.83 -12.71 -15.42
N GLU A 327 -15.76 -13.33 -14.92
CA GLU A 327 -15.62 -14.79 -14.93
C GLU A 327 -16.77 -15.47 -14.19
N TRP A 328 -17.08 -15.03 -12.98
CA TRP A 328 -18.18 -15.59 -12.21
C TRP A 328 -19.54 -15.42 -12.88
N ARG A 329 -19.67 -14.47 -13.81
CA ARG A 329 -20.85 -14.30 -14.67
C ARG A 329 -20.83 -15.15 -15.94
N GLY A 330 -19.77 -15.96 -16.13
CA GLY A 330 -19.63 -16.83 -17.31
C GLY A 330 -19.19 -16.14 -18.59
N VAL A 331 -18.62 -14.95 -18.50
CA VAL A 331 -18.26 -14.11 -19.69
C VAL A 331 -16.81 -14.36 -20.16
N GLN A 332 -15.98 -15.11 -19.42
CA GLN A 332 -14.53 -15.13 -19.61
C GLN A 332 -13.98 -16.17 -20.57
N LYS A 333 -12.87 -15.76 -21.26
CA LYS A 333 -12.08 -16.59 -22.19
C LYS A 333 -10.61 -16.64 -21.76
N ILE A 334 -9.92 -17.73 -22.13
CA ILE A 334 -8.47 -17.96 -21.87
C ILE A 334 -7.59 -16.78 -22.31
N ASP A 335 -7.89 -16.13 -23.42
CA ASP A 335 -7.13 -14.98 -23.95
C ASP A 335 -6.89 -13.87 -22.93
N TRP A 336 -7.76 -13.76 -21.93
CA TRP A 336 -7.61 -12.79 -20.89
C TRP A 336 -6.45 -13.15 -19.94
N TYR A 337 -6.36 -14.42 -19.51
CA TYR A 337 -5.29 -14.89 -18.61
C TYR A 337 -3.91 -14.79 -19.28
N GLU A 338 -3.83 -15.11 -20.58
CA GLU A 338 -2.59 -15.03 -21.35
C GLU A 338 -2.11 -13.57 -21.51
N LYS A 339 -3.03 -12.61 -21.55
CA LYS A 339 -2.73 -11.18 -21.66
C LYS A 339 -2.44 -10.50 -20.33
N LEU A 340 -2.57 -11.19 -19.19
CA LEU A 340 -2.16 -10.62 -17.90
C LEU A 340 -0.70 -10.16 -17.96
N PRO A 341 -0.37 -9.01 -17.33
CA PRO A 341 1.00 -8.53 -17.30
C PRO A 341 1.91 -9.51 -16.54
N ASP A 342 3.18 -9.55 -16.94
CA ASP A 342 4.21 -10.43 -16.36
C ASP A 342 5.59 -9.76 -16.29
N ARG A 343 5.63 -8.44 -16.23
CA ARG A 343 6.85 -7.63 -16.18
C ARG A 343 7.58 -7.77 -14.86
N THR A 344 6.84 -7.84 -13.76
CA THR A 344 7.37 -7.93 -12.40
C THR A 344 7.16 -9.32 -11.79
N PRO A 345 7.95 -9.73 -10.77
CA PRO A 345 7.71 -10.97 -10.04
C PRO A 345 6.29 -11.09 -9.49
N ARG A 346 5.72 -9.98 -9.00
CA ARG A 346 4.33 -9.94 -8.52
C ARG A 346 3.34 -10.27 -9.61
N GLU A 347 3.43 -9.63 -10.77
CA GLU A 347 2.56 -9.87 -11.92
C GLU A 347 2.71 -11.33 -12.42
N LYS A 348 3.96 -11.83 -12.49
CA LYS A 348 4.23 -13.22 -12.90
C LYS A 348 3.56 -14.24 -11.99
N ILE A 349 3.66 -14.09 -10.67
CA ILE A 349 3.01 -15.01 -9.73
C ILE A 349 1.51 -14.99 -9.93
N TYR A 350 0.88 -13.81 -10.03
CA TYR A 350 -0.56 -13.70 -10.25
C TYR A 350 -1.00 -14.39 -11.54
N LYS A 351 -0.29 -14.15 -12.65
CA LYS A 351 -0.55 -14.77 -13.95
C LYS A 351 -0.40 -16.29 -13.89
N LEU A 352 0.69 -16.79 -13.33
CA LEU A 352 0.98 -18.22 -13.24
C LEU A 352 -0.06 -18.97 -12.38
N VAL A 353 -0.46 -18.36 -11.25
CA VAL A 353 -1.50 -18.96 -10.39
C VAL A 353 -2.85 -18.96 -11.10
N ALA A 354 -3.21 -17.87 -11.78
CA ALA A 354 -4.44 -17.81 -12.55
C ALA A 354 -4.48 -18.83 -13.70
N LEU A 355 -3.36 -19.02 -14.40
CA LEU A 355 -3.23 -20.07 -15.43
C LEU A 355 -3.29 -21.46 -14.81
N ALA A 356 -2.69 -21.70 -13.65
CA ALA A 356 -2.81 -22.98 -12.95
C ALA A 356 -4.27 -23.29 -12.58
N GLU A 357 -5.03 -22.29 -12.13
CA GLU A 357 -6.46 -22.45 -11.82
C GLU A 357 -7.28 -22.70 -13.10
N PHE A 358 -7.03 -21.98 -14.17
CA PHE A 358 -7.70 -22.17 -15.46
C PHE A 358 -7.48 -23.58 -16.04
N TYR A 359 -6.25 -24.09 -15.93
CA TYR A 359 -5.89 -25.42 -16.45
C TYR A 359 -6.02 -26.54 -15.41
N ILE A 360 -6.82 -26.38 -14.35
CA ILE A 360 -6.92 -27.36 -13.26
C ILE A 360 -7.30 -28.77 -13.77
N ASP A 361 -8.14 -28.86 -14.81
CA ASP A 361 -8.52 -30.13 -15.44
C ASP A 361 -7.41 -30.74 -16.31
N LYS A 362 -6.35 -29.98 -16.62
CA LYS A 362 -5.12 -30.43 -17.29
C LYS A 362 -3.98 -30.44 -16.28
N GLU A 363 -4.03 -31.39 -15.37
CA GLU A 363 -3.19 -31.45 -14.16
C GLU A 363 -1.70 -31.17 -14.41
N SER A 364 -1.08 -31.80 -15.40
CA SER A 364 0.35 -31.62 -15.70
C SER A 364 0.67 -30.15 -16.02
N VAL A 365 -0.18 -29.48 -16.79
CA VAL A 365 -0.03 -28.07 -17.17
C VAL A 365 -0.21 -27.15 -15.96
N ALA A 366 -1.23 -27.42 -15.14
CA ALA A 366 -1.48 -26.67 -13.93
C ALA A 366 -0.32 -26.79 -12.92
N VAL A 367 0.23 -28.00 -12.76
CA VAL A 367 1.40 -28.27 -11.90
C VAL A 367 2.64 -27.51 -12.39
N ASP A 368 2.85 -27.40 -13.71
CA ASP A 368 3.98 -26.65 -14.28
C ASP A 368 3.89 -25.15 -14.01
N TYR A 369 2.72 -24.55 -14.19
CA TYR A 369 2.49 -23.15 -13.86
C TYR A 369 2.66 -22.87 -12.36
N MET A 370 2.11 -23.74 -11.51
CA MET A 370 2.23 -23.60 -10.07
C MET A 370 3.68 -23.75 -9.60
N PHE A 371 4.44 -24.67 -10.17
CA PHE A 371 5.85 -24.83 -9.84
C PHE A 371 6.67 -23.59 -10.17
N GLN A 372 6.44 -22.97 -11.34
CA GLN A 372 7.07 -21.70 -11.69
C GLN A 372 6.69 -20.58 -10.70
N ALA A 373 5.42 -20.49 -10.28
CA ALA A 373 4.99 -19.51 -9.28
C ALA A 373 5.70 -19.71 -7.93
N LEU A 374 5.85 -20.94 -7.48
CA LEU A 374 6.55 -21.29 -6.25
C LEU A 374 8.04 -20.94 -6.31
N GLN A 375 8.71 -21.14 -7.44
CA GLN A 375 10.10 -20.74 -7.63
C GLN A 375 10.30 -19.23 -7.51
N ILE A 376 9.37 -18.43 -8.04
CA ILE A 376 9.42 -16.97 -7.88
C ILE A 376 9.15 -16.60 -6.41
N ALA A 377 8.18 -17.24 -5.75
CA ALA A 377 7.86 -16.98 -4.36
C ALA A 377 9.04 -17.25 -3.41
N GLU A 378 9.84 -18.28 -3.70
CA GLU A 378 11.04 -18.64 -2.92
C GLU A 378 12.07 -17.51 -2.87
N VAL A 379 12.31 -16.84 -4.00
CA VAL A 379 13.33 -15.78 -4.08
C VAL A 379 12.80 -14.39 -3.74
N THR A 380 11.49 -14.21 -3.75
CA THR A 380 10.85 -12.88 -3.53
C THR A 380 10.18 -12.73 -2.17
N GLY A 381 9.85 -13.86 -1.52
CA GLY A 381 9.09 -13.88 -0.27
C GLY A 381 7.58 -13.71 -0.45
N GLN A 382 7.05 -13.79 -1.67
CA GLN A 382 5.61 -13.63 -1.96
C GLN A 382 4.84 -14.94 -1.75
N VAL A 383 4.70 -15.36 -0.52
CA VAL A 383 4.18 -16.66 -0.10
C VAL A 383 2.67 -16.66 0.10
N GLU A 384 2.16 -15.61 0.76
CA GLU A 384 0.78 -15.52 1.25
C GLU A 384 -0.26 -15.67 0.14
N PHE A 385 -0.01 -15.11 -1.04
CA PHE A 385 -0.92 -15.21 -2.17
C PHE A 385 -1.13 -16.67 -2.61
N ILE A 386 -0.07 -17.47 -2.64
CA ILE A 386 -0.16 -18.91 -2.99
C ILE A 386 -0.86 -19.69 -1.86
N LEU A 387 -0.54 -19.39 -0.59
CA LEU A 387 -1.15 -20.06 0.56
C LEU A 387 -2.68 -19.88 0.65
N ARG A 388 -3.24 -18.89 -0.03
CA ARG A 388 -4.69 -18.63 -0.09
C ARG A 388 -5.42 -19.42 -1.16
N GLN A 389 -4.69 -20.12 -2.04
CA GLN A 389 -5.28 -20.84 -3.18
C GLN A 389 -5.76 -22.25 -2.78
N TYR A 390 -6.75 -22.30 -1.89
CA TYR A 390 -7.25 -23.59 -1.32
C TYR A 390 -7.74 -24.57 -2.39
N ARG A 391 -8.27 -24.08 -3.52
CA ARG A 391 -8.74 -24.93 -4.63
C ARG A 391 -7.61 -25.62 -5.36
N LEU A 392 -6.40 -25.05 -5.30
CA LEU A 392 -5.21 -25.55 -5.97
C LEU A 392 -4.33 -26.40 -5.06
N PHE A 393 -4.83 -26.83 -3.90
CA PHE A 393 -4.03 -27.54 -2.92
C PHE A 393 -3.31 -28.77 -3.49
N ASP A 394 -4.03 -29.64 -4.21
CA ASP A 394 -3.44 -30.84 -4.81
C ASP A 394 -2.41 -30.48 -5.89
N ILE A 395 -2.67 -29.45 -6.66
CA ILE A 395 -1.73 -28.93 -7.67
C ILE A 395 -0.45 -28.41 -6.99
N ILE A 396 -0.60 -27.65 -5.89
CA ILE A 396 0.52 -27.11 -5.12
C ILE A 396 1.38 -28.26 -4.54
N GLN A 397 0.74 -29.28 -3.94
CA GLN A 397 1.44 -30.45 -3.39
C GLN A 397 2.24 -31.18 -4.48
N LYS A 398 1.66 -31.40 -5.65
CA LYS A 398 2.34 -32.03 -6.79
C LYS A 398 3.47 -31.16 -7.33
N ALA A 399 3.29 -29.82 -7.34
CA ALA A 399 4.32 -28.89 -7.76
C ALA A 399 5.53 -28.92 -6.79
N ILE A 400 5.30 -28.98 -5.48
CA ILE A 400 6.33 -29.14 -4.46
C ILE A 400 7.10 -30.45 -4.65
N ALA A 401 6.41 -31.54 -4.95
CA ALA A 401 7.01 -32.87 -5.16
C ALA A 401 7.92 -32.95 -6.40
N LYS A 402 7.78 -32.01 -7.36
CA LYS A 402 8.65 -31.98 -8.55
C LYS A 402 10.15 -31.80 -8.23
N LYS A 403 10.42 -30.86 -7.29
CA LYS A 403 11.77 -30.53 -6.86
C LYS A 403 11.73 -30.00 -5.44
N PRO A 404 11.70 -30.87 -4.42
CA PRO A 404 11.60 -30.45 -3.03
C PRO A 404 12.80 -29.57 -2.64
N THR A 405 12.50 -28.44 -1.99
CA THR A 405 13.46 -27.58 -1.29
C THR A 405 12.94 -27.34 0.12
N VAL A 406 13.82 -26.93 1.04
CA VAL A 406 13.41 -26.60 2.43
C VAL A 406 12.26 -25.57 2.46
N PHE A 407 12.32 -24.61 1.54
CA PHE A 407 11.25 -23.60 1.39
C PHE A 407 9.95 -24.25 0.91
N LEU A 408 9.99 -25.09 -0.12
CA LEU A 408 8.79 -25.73 -0.68
C LEU A 408 8.15 -26.72 0.29
N GLU A 409 8.95 -27.45 1.07
CA GLU A 409 8.46 -28.32 2.14
C GLU A 409 7.78 -27.50 3.26
N TYR A 410 8.38 -26.36 3.65
CA TYR A 410 7.76 -25.42 4.56
C TYR A 410 6.41 -24.90 4.03
N MET A 411 6.33 -24.54 2.74
CA MET A 411 5.08 -24.13 2.10
C MET A 411 4.01 -25.21 2.16
N GLY A 412 4.38 -26.46 1.86
CA GLY A 412 3.46 -27.60 1.96
C GLY A 412 2.88 -27.78 3.36
N THR A 413 3.71 -27.65 4.40
CA THR A 413 3.29 -27.69 5.81
C THR A 413 2.31 -26.57 6.12
N ARG A 414 2.63 -25.32 5.75
CA ARG A 414 1.77 -24.14 6.01
C ARG A 414 0.42 -24.25 5.31
N ILE A 415 0.36 -24.77 4.09
CA ILE A 415 -0.89 -25.00 3.36
C ILE A 415 -1.74 -26.04 4.07
N ALA A 416 -1.14 -27.17 4.50
CA ALA A 416 -1.85 -28.22 5.22
C ALA A 416 -2.43 -27.70 6.55
N GLU A 417 -1.66 -26.91 7.31
CA GLU A 417 -2.15 -26.27 8.54
C GLU A 417 -3.37 -25.37 8.29
N ARG A 418 -3.33 -24.54 7.23
CA ARG A 418 -4.45 -23.64 6.89
C ARG A 418 -5.71 -24.40 6.48
N ILE A 419 -5.57 -25.46 5.73
CA ILE A 419 -6.72 -26.31 5.36
C ILE A 419 -7.34 -26.93 6.59
N ASN A 420 -6.53 -27.46 7.50
CA ASN A 420 -7.03 -28.02 8.75
C ASN A 420 -7.76 -26.98 9.60
N GLN A 421 -7.18 -25.77 9.75
CA GLN A 421 -7.82 -24.65 10.47
C GLN A 421 -9.16 -24.24 9.84
N ASN A 422 -9.24 -24.15 8.52
CA ASN A 422 -10.48 -23.83 7.81
C ASN A 422 -11.53 -24.95 7.98
N ASN A 423 -11.10 -26.21 7.93
CA ASN A 423 -12.01 -27.34 8.16
C ASN A 423 -12.55 -27.35 9.59
N GLU A 424 -11.73 -27.06 10.60
CA GLU A 424 -12.18 -26.96 12.00
C GLU A 424 -13.13 -25.79 12.23
N LYS A 425 -12.87 -24.63 11.63
CA LYS A 425 -13.75 -23.45 11.73
C LYS A 425 -15.12 -23.71 11.08
N ASN A 426 -15.12 -24.31 9.90
CA ASN A 426 -16.36 -24.67 9.22
C ASN A 426 -17.18 -25.69 10.04
N ARG A 427 -16.53 -26.58 10.80
CA ARG A 427 -17.19 -27.49 11.73
C ARG A 427 -17.79 -26.78 12.94
N LYS A 428 -17.11 -25.78 13.50
CA LYS A 428 -17.56 -25.03 14.70
C LYS A 428 -18.70 -24.06 14.41
N GLY A 429 -18.89 -23.62 13.19
CA GLY A 429 -19.95 -22.69 12.77
C GLY A 429 -21.27 -23.36 12.40
N LEU A 430 -21.33 -24.68 12.36
CA LEU A 430 -22.55 -25.42 12.02
C LEU A 430 -23.34 -25.82 13.29
N PRO A 431 -24.69 -25.68 13.29
CA PRO A 431 -25.53 -26.08 14.41
C PRO A 431 -25.41 -27.58 14.76
N VAL A 432 -25.00 -28.40 13.79
CA VAL A 432 -24.66 -29.81 13.94
C VAL A 432 -23.32 -30.06 13.23
N PRO A 433 -22.35 -30.74 13.88
CA PRO A 433 -21.10 -31.06 13.25
C PRO A 433 -21.32 -32.03 12.08
N LEU A 434 -21.09 -31.55 10.86
CA LEU A 434 -21.13 -32.37 9.66
C LEU A 434 -19.95 -33.33 9.64
N THR A 435 -20.18 -34.55 9.19
CA THR A 435 -19.13 -35.51 8.88
C THR A 435 -18.30 -35.02 7.70
N ASN A 436 -17.08 -35.57 7.51
CA ASN A 436 -16.24 -35.24 6.38
C ASN A 436 -16.95 -35.41 5.02
N ARG A 437 -17.82 -36.43 4.94
CA ARG A 437 -18.57 -36.75 3.72
C ARG A 437 -19.69 -35.75 3.47
N GLU A 438 -20.39 -35.31 4.49
CA GLU A 438 -21.42 -34.26 4.39
C GLU A 438 -20.80 -32.91 4.02
N LEU A 439 -19.65 -32.57 4.60
CA LEU A 439 -18.88 -31.36 4.21
C LEU A 439 -18.47 -31.38 2.74
N GLU A 440 -18.07 -32.54 2.22
CA GLU A 440 -17.71 -32.72 0.82
C GLU A 440 -18.92 -32.51 -0.09
N VAL A 441 -20.07 -33.05 0.29
CA VAL A 441 -21.34 -32.87 -0.41
C VAL A 441 -21.75 -31.38 -0.40
N VAL A 442 -21.70 -30.70 0.75
CA VAL A 442 -22.04 -29.27 0.88
C VAL A 442 -21.11 -28.41 0.02
N ARG A 443 -19.83 -28.72 -0.05
CA ARG A 443 -18.87 -28.03 -0.94
C ARG A 443 -19.27 -28.14 -2.41
N HIS A 444 -19.63 -29.31 -2.85
CA HIS A 444 -20.09 -29.50 -4.23
C HIS A 444 -21.43 -28.80 -4.49
N LEU A 445 -22.35 -28.80 -3.54
CA LEU A 445 -23.60 -28.05 -3.65
C LEU A 445 -23.39 -26.55 -3.75
N SER A 446 -22.44 -26.02 -3.00
CA SER A 446 -22.13 -24.58 -3.02
C SER A 446 -21.56 -24.11 -4.37
N THR A 447 -21.09 -25.03 -5.23
CA THR A 447 -20.64 -24.71 -6.60
C THR A 447 -21.77 -24.76 -7.63
N GLY A 448 -23.01 -25.04 -7.22
CA GLY A 448 -24.17 -25.12 -8.12
C GLY A 448 -24.22 -26.38 -8.98
N ILE A 449 -23.38 -27.39 -8.71
CA ILE A 449 -23.38 -28.65 -9.43
C ILE A 449 -24.65 -29.46 -9.09
N PRO A 450 -25.35 -30.03 -10.09
CA PRO A 450 -26.54 -30.87 -9.84
C PRO A 450 -26.20 -32.07 -8.96
N ILE A 451 -27.13 -32.45 -8.05
CA ILE A 451 -26.96 -33.54 -7.08
C ILE A 451 -26.58 -34.86 -7.78
N SER A 452 -27.13 -35.12 -8.97
CA SER A 452 -26.80 -36.31 -9.76
C SER A 452 -25.32 -36.33 -10.20
N ALA A 453 -24.75 -35.18 -10.58
CA ALA A 453 -23.33 -35.05 -10.94
C ALA A 453 -22.43 -35.18 -9.68
N ILE A 454 -22.87 -34.63 -8.52
CA ILE A 454 -22.16 -34.79 -7.25
C ILE A 454 -22.15 -36.28 -6.83
N SER A 455 -23.27 -37.00 -6.94
CA SER A 455 -23.32 -38.42 -6.60
C SER A 455 -22.39 -39.26 -7.46
N SER A 456 -22.28 -38.92 -8.74
CA SER A 456 -21.34 -39.56 -9.66
C SER A 456 -19.86 -39.26 -9.33
N SER A 457 -19.52 -38.00 -9.06
CA SER A 457 -18.18 -37.59 -8.70
C SER A 457 -17.69 -38.16 -7.38
N LEU A 458 -18.60 -38.37 -6.43
CA LEU A 458 -18.31 -38.94 -5.14
C LEU A 458 -18.46 -40.48 -5.08
N HIS A 459 -18.74 -41.12 -6.22
CA HIS A 459 -18.95 -42.56 -6.36
C HIS A 459 -19.97 -43.14 -5.35
N VAL A 460 -21.06 -42.41 -5.09
CA VAL A 460 -22.15 -42.82 -4.20
C VAL A 460 -23.47 -42.93 -4.95
N SER A 461 -24.37 -43.80 -4.47
CA SER A 461 -25.72 -43.89 -5.04
C SER A 461 -26.51 -42.63 -4.75
N MET A 462 -27.53 -42.31 -5.59
CA MET A 462 -28.46 -41.21 -5.34
C MET A 462 -29.19 -41.35 -3.99
N ASN A 463 -29.46 -42.59 -3.55
CA ASN A 463 -30.07 -42.82 -2.24
C ASN A 463 -29.11 -42.49 -1.09
N THR A 464 -27.82 -42.88 -1.21
CA THR A 464 -26.77 -42.50 -0.26
C THR A 464 -26.56 -41.01 -0.26
N MET A 465 -26.62 -40.36 -1.42
CA MET A 465 -26.51 -38.90 -1.53
C MET A 465 -27.64 -38.18 -0.78
N LYS A 466 -28.90 -38.66 -0.91
CA LYS A 466 -30.06 -38.13 -0.18
C LYS A 466 -29.95 -38.27 1.34
N THR A 467 -29.17 -39.24 1.82
CA THR A 467 -28.93 -39.44 3.25
C THR A 467 -27.87 -38.46 3.78
N HIS A 468 -27.02 -37.91 2.91
CA HIS A 468 -25.99 -36.89 3.24
C HIS A 468 -26.47 -35.45 2.99
N LEU A 469 -27.68 -35.25 2.48
CA LEU A 469 -28.37 -33.96 2.33
C LEU A 469 -29.30 -33.67 3.50
#